data_dcad2766ce2f8daf1623161e0fc0f231
#
_entry.id   dcad2766ce2f8daf1623161e0fc0f231
#
_cell.length_a   1.000
_cell.length_b   1.000
_cell.length_c   1.000
_cell.angle_alpha   90.00
_cell.angle_beta   90.00
_cell.angle_gamma   90.00
#
_symmetry.space_group_name_H-M   'P 1'
#
loop_
_entity.id
_entity.type
_entity.pdbx_description
1 polymer ?
#
loop_
_entity_poly.entity_id
_entity_poly.type
_entity_poly.pdbx_seq_one_letter_code
_entity_poly.pdbx_strand_id
1 'polypeptide(L)'
;MALNGIMRTNGNNSIREQPVIGITMGDPAGIGPEIIVKALADPAIRRAAKFVVFGLNEQLCYAADAAEIEPFWGRHQHEKISREYPYKVVVADYDEYSVPSWVKGPSKMAGEASMRFCLDAIDAARDEIIDAVVTAPISKKSWKLAGSDWPGHTEMLAARCKSPRKVMMFIAGPLKVALATIHVALFDVRNKFTIGCVFEPIDLLNDALKQYFDIENPRIGVAALNPHAGEDGQFGDEEQRIISPAMLLAQEHGINCIGPFSADSLFLRAVNGEFDGVVAMYHDQGMIPVKLLDFEGAVNITIGIPIIRTSPAHGTAFDIAGRNLANPASMKAAITTAIQMVKTKKNLECRIEN
;
A
#
# COMPACT_ATOMS: atom_id res chain seq x y z
N MET A 1 -1.69 -55.35 37.66
CA MET A 1 -0.73 -54.88 36.70
C MET A 1 -1.43 -53.81 35.85
N ALA A 2 -1.20 -52.56 36.16
CA ALA A 2 -1.82 -51.43 35.49
C ALA A 2 -0.82 -50.86 34.50
N LEU A 3 -1.18 -50.79 33.22
CA LEU A 3 -0.41 -50.15 32.18
C LEU A 3 -0.92 -48.71 32.00
N ASN A 4 -0.09 -47.76 32.41
CA ASN A 4 -0.29 -46.32 32.21
C ASN A 4 -0.15 -45.99 30.71
N GLY A 5 -1.27 -45.62 30.08
CA GLY A 5 -1.29 -44.97 28.77
C GLY A 5 -0.93 -43.50 28.91
N ILE A 6 0.27 -43.12 28.51
CA ILE A 6 0.69 -41.71 28.39
C ILE A 6 0.00 -41.14 27.15
N MET A 7 -1.03 -40.31 27.35
CA MET A 7 -1.56 -39.44 26.30
C MET A 7 -0.48 -38.40 25.92
N ARG A 8 0.11 -38.58 24.74
CA ARG A 8 0.90 -37.52 24.11
C ARG A 8 -0.05 -36.44 23.63
N THR A 9 -0.14 -35.36 24.37
CA THR A 9 -0.74 -34.10 23.87
C THR A 9 0.21 -33.53 22.83
N ASN A 10 -0.09 -33.76 21.55
CA ASN A 10 0.54 -33.04 20.46
C ASN A 10 0.06 -31.58 20.48
N GLY A 11 0.64 -30.78 21.33
CA GLY A 11 0.51 -29.33 21.32
C GLY A 11 1.48 -28.73 20.31
N ASN A 12 1.20 -28.88 19.01
CA ASN A 12 1.87 -28.07 17.99
C ASN A 12 1.28 -26.64 18.00
N ASN A 13 1.52 -25.90 19.08
CA ASN A 13 1.48 -24.46 19.08
C ASN A 13 2.77 -24.00 18.36
N SER A 14 2.79 -24.04 17.05
CA SER A 14 3.77 -23.29 16.28
C SER A 14 3.58 -21.81 16.68
N ILE A 15 4.52 -21.28 17.44
CA ILE A 15 4.57 -19.85 17.75
C ILE A 15 4.61 -19.16 16.37
N ARG A 16 3.47 -18.62 15.91
CA ARG A 16 3.39 -17.96 14.61
C ARG A 16 4.35 -16.80 14.66
N GLU A 17 5.38 -16.87 13.81
CA GLU A 17 6.40 -15.84 13.72
C GLU A 17 5.74 -14.49 13.44
N GLN A 18 6.08 -13.46 14.24
CA GLN A 18 5.51 -12.12 14.05
C GLN A 18 5.90 -11.58 12.69
N PRO A 19 4.99 -10.89 11.96
CA PRO A 19 5.33 -10.20 10.73
C PRO A 19 6.50 -9.24 10.91
N VAL A 20 7.37 -9.17 9.92
CA VAL A 20 8.45 -8.18 9.82
C VAL A 20 8.08 -7.16 8.73
N ILE A 21 7.83 -5.93 9.12
CA ILE A 21 7.39 -4.85 8.23
C ILE A 21 8.53 -3.88 7.97
N GLY A 22 8.90 -3.72 6.70
CA GLY A 22 9.82 -2.67 6.28
C GLY A 22 9.08 -1.35 6.10
N ILE A 23 9.65 -0.26 6.61
CA ILE A 23 9.10 1.09 6.43
C ILE A 23 10.17 1.97 5.79
N THR A 24 9.93 2.50 4.59
CA THR A 24 10.85 3.49 4.01
C THR A 24 10.53 4.88 4.52
N MET A 25 11.56 5.64 4.88
CA MET A 25 11.39 6.99 5.42
C MET A 25 10.76 7.97 4.41
N GLY A 26 10.82 7.67 3.11
CA GLY A 26 10.44 8.61 2.06
C GLY A 26 11.44 9.74 1.91
N ASP A 27 10.99 10.93 1.52
CA ASP A 27 11.87 12.10 1.42
C ASP A 27 12.24 12.60 2.84
N PRO A 28 13.53 12.54 3.25
CA PRO A 28 13.94 12.92 4.59
C PRO A 28 13.65 14.39 4.97
N ALA A 29 13.49 15.27 3.97
CA ALA A 29 13.15 16.67 4.18
C ALA A 29 11.63 16.91 4.37
N GLY A 30 10.79 15.85 4.18
CA GLY A 30 9.35 15.89 4.33
C GLY A 30 8.88 15.43 5.72
N ILE A 31 7.57 15.11 5.81
CA ILE A 31 6.95 14.65 7.07
C ILE A 31 7.18 13.15 7.37
N GLY A 32 7.87 12.42 6.48
CA GLY A 32 8.12 10.98 6.63
C GLY A 32 8.68 10.60 8.01
N PRO A 33 9.80 11.19 8.46
CA PRO A 33 10.37 10.91 9.79
C PRO A 33 9.36 11.11 10.93
N GLU A 34 8.61 12.22 10.90
CA GLU A 34 7.65 12.59 11.94
C GLU A 34 6.48 11.61 12.04
N ILE A 35 5.85 11.25 10.90
CA ILE A 35 4.72 10.33 10.90
C ILE A 35 5.12 8.89 11.25
N ILE A 36 6.37 8.47 10.94
CA ILE A 36 6.90 7.16 11.31
C ILE A 36 7.11 7.08 12.83
N VAL A 37 7.80 8.05 13.41
CA VAL A 37 8.06 8.10 14.87
C VAL A 37 6.74 8.09 15.62
N LYS A 38 5.80 8.98 15.26
CA LYS A 38 4.47 9.06 15.89
C LYS A 38 3.64 7.79 15.72
N ALA A 39 3.70 7.15 14.56
CA ALA A 39 2.97 5.91 14.32
C ALA A 39 3.55 4.74 15.14
N LEU A 40 4.88 4.59 15.15
CA LEU A 40 5.56 3.54 15.89
C LEU A 40 5.64 3.81 17.40
N ALA A 41 5.40 5.03 17.88
CA ALA A 41 5.23 5.33 19.31
C ALA A 41 4.00 4.61 19.90
N ASP A 42 3.04 4.20 19.08
CA ASP A 42 1.88 3.42 19.52
C ASP A 42 2.29 1.99 19.96
N PRO A 43 2.13 1.64 21.26
CA PRO A 43 2.52 0.31 21.72
C PRO A 43 1.71 -0.82 21.09
N ALA A 44 0.48 -0.57 20.62
CA ALA A 44 -0.35 -1.59 19.98
C ALA A 44 0.25 -1.99 18.62
N ILE A 45 0.72 -1.01 17.85
CA ILE A 45 1.42 -1.25 16.58
C ILE A 45 2.72 -2.03 16.83
N ARG A 46 3.57 -1.58 17.78
CA ARG A 46 4.83 -2.28 18.09
C ARG A 46 4.65 -3.71 18.60
N ARG A 47 3.52 -4.02 19.25
CA ARG A 47 3.21 -5.41 19.65
C ARG A 47 2.76 -6.29 18.49
N ALA A 48 2.22 -5.71 17.42
CA ALA A 48 1.61 -6.46 16.32
C ALA A 48 2.61 -7.05 15.33
N ALA A 49 3.81 -6.45 15.21
CA ALA A 49 4.85 -6.83 14.26
C ALA A 49 6.26 -6.43 14.75
N LYS A 50 7.31 -6.87 14.04
CA LYS A 50 8.66 -6.29 14.07
C LYS A 50 8.78 -5.30 12.92
N PHE A 51 9.66 -4.29 13.07
CA PHE A 51 9.80 -3.22 12.08
C PHE A 51 11.26 -2.97 11.72
N VAL A 52 11.52 -2.79 10.42
CA VAL A 52 12.79 -2.31 9.89
C VAL A 52 12.51 -0.97 9.19
N VAL A 53 13.03 0.12 9.72
CA VAL A 53 12.90 1.45 9.12
C VAL A 53 14.12 1.73 8.25
N PHE A 54 13.93 1.83 6.95
CA PHE A 54 14.96 2.20 5.98
C PHE A 54 15.03 3.72 5.91
N GLY A 55 16.07 4.32 6.48
CA GLY A 55 16.15 5.77 6.56
C GLY A 55 17.34 6.29 7.35
N LEU A 56 17.31 7.57 7.69
CA LEU A 56 18.34 8.26 8.44
C LEU A 56 17.99 8.28 9.92
N ASN A 57 18.80 7.64 10.75
CA ASN A 57 18.60 7.63 12.20
C ASN A 57 18.56 9.05 12.79
N GLU A 58 19.41 9.95 12.29
CA GLU A 58 19.44 11.34 12.72
C GLU A 58 18.10 12.06 12.53
N GLN A 59 17.45 11.87 11.35
CA GLN A 59 16.14 12.48 11.06
C GLN A 59 15.02 11.92 11.96
N LEU A 60 15.10 10.64 12.32
CA LEU A 60 14.15 10.06 13.28
C LEU A 60 14.38 10.60 14.69
N CYS A 61 15.63 10.78 15.11
CA CYS A 61 15.95 11.39 16.40
C CYS A 61 15.43 12.83 16.48
N TYR A 62 15.65 13.68 15.46
CA TYR A 62 15.08 15.03 15.42
C TYR A 62 13.54 15.03 15.48
N ALA A 63 12.90 14.08 14.78
CA ALA A 63 11.44 13.96 14.82
C ALA A 63 10.93 13.50 16.20
N ALA A 64 11.67 12.62 16.88
CA ALA A 64 11.36 12.14 18.21
C ALA A 64 11.50 13.26 19.25
N ASP A 65 12.61 14.01 19.20
CA ASP A 65 12.85 15.16 20.07
C ASP A 65 11.73 16.21 19.92
N ALA A 66 11.38 16.56 18.68
CA ALA A 66 10.30 17.51 18.41
C ALA A 66 8.93 17.04 18.90
N ALA A 67 8.70 15.74 18.94
CA ALA A 67 7.45 15.11 19.40
C ALA A 67 7.48 14.73 20.90
N GLU A 68 8.58 14.98 21.61
CA GLU A 68 8.81 14.57 23.00
C GLU A 68 8.64 13.05 23.21
N ILE A 69 9.12 12.26 22.21
CA ILE A 69 9.06 10.79 22.21
C ILE A 69 10.47 10.25 22.45
N GLU A 70 10.67 9.47 23.53
CA GLU A 70 11.92 8.76 23.75
C GLU A 70 12.20 7.75 22.63
N PRO A 71 13.41 7.72 22.03
CA PRO A 71 13.79 6.74 21.03
C PRO A 71 13.66 5.30 21.56
N PHE A 72 12.93 4.46 20.83
CA PHE A 72 12.58 3.09 21.21
C PHE A 72 13.13 2.04 20.22
N TRP A 73 14.04 2.43 19.36
CA TRP A 73 14.59 1.57 18.28
C TRP A 73 16.09 1.31 18.46
N GLY A 74 16.57 0.23 17.84
CA GLY A 74 17.99 -0.04 17.67
C GLY A 74 18.48 0.50 16.33
N ARG A 75 19.75 0.93 16.24
CA ARG A 75 20.41 1.38 15.02
C ARG A 75 21.30 0.27 14.46
N HIS A 76 21.20 -0.01 13.15
CA HIS A 76 22.08 -0.93 12.42
C HIS A 76 22.48 -0.32 11.09
N GLN A 77 23.64 -0.69 10.57
CA GLN A 77 24.08 -0.32 9.21
C GLN A 77 23.15 -1.00 8.19
N HIS A 78 22.77 -0.28 7.15
CA HIS A 78 21.78 -0.76 6.18
C HIS A 78 22.25 -2.00 5.39
N GLU A 79 23.57 -2.22 5.21
CA GLU A 79 24.13 -3.40 4.53
C GLU A 79 24.02 -4.70 5.35
N LYS A 80 23.67 -4.59 6.64
CA LYS A 80 23.60 -5.72 7.58
C LYS A 80 22.18 -6.05 8.00
N ILE A 81 21.20 -5.77 7.16
CA ILE A 81 19.80 -6.07 7.45
C ILE A 81 19.59 -7.58 7.50
N SER A 82 18.88 -8.06 8.52
CA SER A 82 18.48 -9.46 8.67
C SER A 82 17.01 -9.54 9.14
N ARG A 83 16.45 -10.74 9.11
CA ARG A 83 15.10 -10.98 9.64
C ARG A 83 15.09 -11.05 11.18
N GLU A 84 16.22 -11.38 11.79
CA GLU A 84 16.34 -11.57 13.23
C GLU A 84 17.06 -10.40 13.88
N TYR A 85 16.33 -9.68 14.72
CA TYR A 85 16.86 -8.61 15.56
C TYR A 85 16.35 -8.75 16.99
N PRO A 86 17.16 -8.35 17.99
CA PRO A 86 16.73 -8.33 19.39
C PRO A 86 15.70 -7.23 19.69
N TYR A 87 15.59 -6.23 18.81
CA TYR A 87 14.70 -5.09 18.96
C TYR A 87 13.41 -5.26 18.17
N LYS A 88 12.30 -4.69 18.69
CA LYS A 88 11.01 -4.64 17.97
C LYS A 88 11.03 -3.67 16.79
N VAL A 89 11.83 -2.62 16.89
CA VAL A 89 12.03 -1.63 15.83
C VAL A 89 13.53 -1.45 15.64
N VAL A 90 13.96 -1.53 14.40
CA VAL A 90 15.36 -1.33 13.98
C VAL A 90 15.38 -0.29 12.88
N VAL A 91 16.32 0.63 12.95
CA VAL A 91 16.63 1.56 11.86
C VAL A 91 17.83 0.99 11.06
N ALA A 92 17.57 0.65 9.81
CA ALA A 92 18.60 0.45 8.80
C ALA A 92 19.08 1.83 8.38
N ASP A 93 20.21 2.25 8.95
CA ASP A 93 20.69 3.62 8.84
C ASP A 93 21.67 3.77 7.67
N TYR A 94 21.48 4.85 6.94
CA TYR A 94 22.25 5.25 5.75
C TYR A 94 23.06 6.50 6.06
N ASP A 95 24.01 6.39 6.98
CA ASP A 95 24.81 7.49 7.48
C ASP A 95 25.76 8.14 6.45
N GLU A 96 25.89 7.55 5.26
CA GLU A 96 26.53 8.15 4.09
C GLU A 96 25.73 9.32 3.48
N TYR A 97 24.40 9.44 3.77
CA TYR A 97 23.59 10.56 3.33
C TYR A 97 23.42 11.58 4.47
N SER A 98 23.76 12.82 4.20
CA SER A 98 23.54 13.92 5.14
C SER A 98 22.51 14.89 4.62
N VAL A 99 21.28 14.81 5.13
CA VAL A 99 20.20 15.75 4.81
C VAL A 99 20.00 16.65 6.04
N PRO A 100 20.45 17.93 5.99
CA PRO A 100 20.35 18.82 7.14
C PRO A 100 18.89 19.02 7.58
N SER A 101 18.64 19.04 8.90
CA SER A 101 17.29 19.11 9.47
C SER A 101 16.54 20.42 9.12
N TRP A 102 17.26 21.49 8.78
CA TRP A 102 16.67 22.76 8.34
C TRP A 102 16.27 22.80 6.86
N VAL A 103 16.70 21.83 6.05
CA VAL A 103 16.27 21.72 4.64
C VAL A 103 14.87 21.18 4.60
N LYS A 104 13.92 22.01 4.20
CA LYS A 104 12.51 21.65 4.03
C LYS A 104 12.11 21.94 2.58
N GLY A 105 12.18 20.91 1.74
CA GLY A 105 11.87 21.05 0.34
C GLY A 105 12.62 20.04 -0.54
N PRO A 106 12.31 20.02 -1.84
CA PRO A 106 12.94 19.09 -2.78
C PRO A 106 14.45 19.35 -2.92
N SER A 107 15.25 18.29 -2.80
CA SER A 107 16.70 18.35 -3.00
C SER A 107 17.22 17.08 -3.69
N LYS A 108 18.38 17.19 -4.34
CA LYS A 108 19.03 16.06 -4.98
C LYS A 108 19.38 14.96 -3.97
N MET A 109 19.99 15.33 -2.85
CA MET A 109 20.43 14.39 -1.81
C MET A 109 19.26 13.65 -1.15
N ALA A 110 18.16 14.35 -0.82
CA ALA A 110 16.94 13.70 -0.32
C ALA A 110 16.32 12.77 -1.36
N GLY A 111 16.43 13.11 -2.64
CA GLY A 111 16.03 12.25 -3.76
C GLY A 111 16.86 10.97 -3.81
N GLU A 112 18.19 11.06 -3.80
CA GLU A 112 19.10 9.93 -3.81
C GLU A 112 18.86 9.00 -2.61
N ALA A 113 18.81 9.56 -1.40
CA ALA A 113 18.55 8.82 -0.17
C ALA A 113 17.21 8.08 -0.23
N SER A 114 16.11 8.78 -0.54
CA SER A 114 14.77 8.18 -0.57
C SER A 114 14.61 7.12 -1.66
N MET A 115 15.30 7.23 -2.80
CA MET A 115 15.36 6.17 -3.80
C MET A 115 16.09 4.94 -3.25
N ARG A 116 17.22 5.13 -2.59
CA ARG A 116 18.00 4.05 -2.01
C ARG A 116 17.20 3.28 -0.96
N PHE A 117 16.54 3.99 -0.03
CA PHE A 117 15.66 3.37 0.97
C PHE A 117 14.59 2.49 0.32
N CYS A 118 13.99 2.99 -0.77
CA CYS A 118 12.94 2.27 -1.47
C CYS A 118 13.48 1.01 -2.18
N LEU A 119 14.62 1.11 -2.87
CA LEU A 119 15.24 -0.02 -3.56
C LEU A 119 15.62 -1.14 -2.59
N ASP A 120 16.29 -0.80 -1.49
CA ASP A 120 16.73 -1.77 -0.50
C ASP A 120 15.55 -2.43 0.23
N ALA A 121 14.47 -1.67 0.52
CA ALA A 121 13.25 -2.25 1.08
C ALA A 121 12.54 -3.20 0.12
N ILE A 122 12.51 -2.88 -1.20
CA ILE A 122 11.94 -3.78 -2.21
C ILE A 122 12.77 -5.07 -2.30
N ASP A 123 14.10 -4.96 -2.31
CA ASP A 123 14.97 -6.13 -2.36
C ASP A 123 14.83 -6.98 -1.10
N ALA A 124 14.81 -6.36 0.08
CA ALA A 124 14.58 -7.06 1.34
C ALA A 124 13.21 -7.80 1.37
N ALA A 125 12.17 -7.24 0.73
CA ALA A 125 10.87 -7.91 0.62
C ALA A 125 10.90 -9.08 -0.37
N ARG A 126 11.64 -8.95 -1.48
CA ARG A 126 11.81 -10.03 -2.46
C ARG A 126 12.67 -11.18 -1.93
N ASP A 127 13.62 -10.85 -1.08
CA ASP A 127 14.53 -11.81 -0.44
C ASP A 127 13.94 -12.36 0.89
N GLU A 128 12.65 -12.08 1.16
CA GLU A 128 11.89 -12.54 2.33
C GLU A 128 12.48 -12.12 3.69
N ILE A 129 13.39 -11.13 3.70
CA ILE A 129 13.90 -10.52 4.93
C ILE A 129 12.80 -9.78 5.67
N ILE A 130 11.91 -9.14 4.91
CA ILE A 130 10.68 -8.49 5.42
C ILE A 130 9.45 -9.04 4.69
N ASP A 131 8.30 -9.05 5.36
CA ASP A 131 7.06 -9.62 4.80
C ASP A 131 6.23 -8.59 3.99
N ALA A 132 6.42 -7.31 4.23
CA ALA A 132 5.75 -6.22 3.53
C ALA A 132 6.54 -4.92 3.59
N VAL A 133 6.27 -4.01 2.64
CA VAL A 133 6.83 -2.66 2.58
C VAL A 133 5.74 -1.62 2.81
N VAL A 134 5.96 -0.71 3.76
CA VAL A 134 5.16 0.51 3.94
C VAL A 134 6.01 1.69 3.50
N THR A 135 5.58 2.45 2.50
CA THR A 135 6.38 3.56 2.00
C THR A 135 5.86 4.90 2.49
N ALA A 136 6.67 5.67 3.23
CA ALA A 136 6.36 7.06 3.51
C ALA A 136 6.49 7.93 2.24
N PRO A 137 5.92 9.14 2.22
CA PRO A 137 5.84 9.96 1.01
C PRO A 137 7.20 10.38 0.46
N ILE A 138 7.36 10.32 -0.86
CA ILE A 138 8.53 10.83 -1.59
C ILE A 138 8.18 12.09 -2.38
N SER A 139 9.22 12.87 -2.69
CA SER A 139 9.12 13.98 -3.62
C SER A 139 9.55 13.55 -5.03
N LYS A 140 8.61 13.52 -5.96
CA LYS A 140 8.92 13.28 -7.38
C LYS A 140 9.93 14.29 -7.93
N LYS A 141 9.89 15.54 -7.41
CA LYS A 141 10.85 16.59 -7.78
C LYS A 141 12.24 16.28 -7.25
N SER A 142 12.38 15.78 -6.00
CA SER A 142 13.65 15.32 -5.45
C SER A 142 14.22 14.16 -6.28
N TRP A 143 13.39 13.18 -6.64
CA TRP A 143 13.80 12.05 -7.48
C TRP A 143 14.30 12.51 -8.85
N LYS A 144 13.58 13.45 -9.48
CA LYS A 144 14.03 14.04 -10.76
C LYS A 144 15.36 14.78 -10.63
N LEU A 145 15.57 15.55 -9.55
CA LEU A 145 16.84 16.21 -9.26
C LEU A 145 17.99 15.21 -9.02
N ALA A 146 17.67 14.05 -8.50
CA ALA A 146 18.61 12.94 -8.30
C ALA A 146 18.87 12.11 -9.57
N GLY A 147 18.25 12.46 -10.71
CA GLY A 147 18.44 11.76 -11.98
C GLY A 147 17.62 10.47 -12.11
N SER A 148 16.52 10.33 -11.37
CA SER A 148 15.66 9.15 -11.46
C SER A 148 14.96 9.02 -12.81
N ASP A 149 14.98 7.82 -13.36
CA ASP A 149 14.17 7.43 -14.53
C ASP A 149 12.71 7.08 -14.14
N TRP A 150 12.44 6.86 -12.84
CA TRP A 150 11.12 6.50 -12.36
C TRP A 150 10.31 7.72 -11.94
N PRO A 151 9.06 7.85 -12.41
CA PRO A 151 8.16 8.94 -12.01
C PRO A 151 7.75 8.88 -10.52
N GLY A 152 7.82 7.69 -9.89
CA GLY A 152 7.45 7.48 -8.49
C GLY A 152 7.55 6.03 -8.04
N HIS A 153 7.03 5.75 -6.85
CA HIS A 153 7.09 4.42 -6.22
C HIS A 153 6.52 3.30 -7.10
N THR A 154 5.36 3.50 -7.72
CA THR A 154 4.64 2.45 -8.46
C THR A 154 5.45 1.94 -9.64
N GLU A 155 6.10 2.83 -10.37
CA GLU A 155 6.93 2.49 -11.53
C GLU A 155 8.23 1.81 -11.08
N MET A 156 8.87 2.31 -10.02
CA MET A 156 10.07 1.69 -9.43
C MET A 156 9.76 0.28 -8.91
N LEU A 157 8.66 0.11 -8.17
CA LEU A 157 8.23 -1.20 -7.65
C LEU A 157 7.99 -2.19 -8.79
N ALA A 158 7.24 -1.81 -9.82
CA ALA A 158 6.95 -2.68 -10.95
C ALA A 158 8.23 -3.07 -11.71
N ALA A 159 9.14 -2.13 -11.95
CA ALA A 159 10.40 -2.39 -12.61
C ALA A 159 11.29 -3.33 -11.78
N ARG A 160 11.46 -3.06 -10.47
CA ARG A 160 12.30 -3.87 -9.59
C ARG A 160 11.74 -5.26 -9.37
N CYS A 161 10.42 -5.40 -9.29
CA CYS A 161 9.72 -6.68 -9.17
C CYS A 161 9.54 -7.40 -10.51
N LYS A 162 9.94 -6.81 -11.64
CA LYS A 162 9.71 -7.34 -13.00
C LYS A 162 8.24 -7.67 -13.24
N SER A 163 7.33 -6.86 -12.69
CA SER A 163 5.88 -7.06 -12.79
C SER A 163 5.30 -6.18 -13.88
N PRO A 164 4.84 -6.75 -15.01
CA PRO A 164 4.26 -5.96 -16.10
C PRO A 164 2.89 -5.40 -15.74
N ARG A 165 2.16 -6.08 -14.86
CA ARG A 165 0.81 -5.72 -14.42
C ARG A 165 0.86 -5.11 -13.02
N LYS A 166 0.19 -3.99 -12.85
CA LYS A 166 0.09 -3.29 -11.57
C LYS A 166 -1.11 -2.36 -11.56
N VAL A 167 -1.81 -2.32 -10.46
CA VAL A 167 -2.98 -1.47 -10.26
C VAL A 167 -2.88 -0.74 -8.92
N MET A 168 -3.29 0.51 -8.89
CA MET A 168 -3.50 1.25 -7.66
C MET A 168 -4.86 0.88 -7.06
N MET A 169 -4.84 0.43 -5.82
CA MET A 169 -6.03 0.17 -5.01
C MET A 169 -6.01 1.08 -3.79
N PHE A 170 -7.16 1.57 -3.39
CA PHE A 170 -7.33 2.38 -2.18
C PHE A 170 -8.32 1.72 -1.23
N ILE A 171 -8.05 1.86 0.07
CA ILE A 171 -8.96 1.43 1.14
C ILE A 171 -9.33 2.64 1.99
N ALA A 172 -10.62 2.79 2.27
CA ALA A 172 -11.17 3.75 3.22
C ALA A 172 -12.33 3.09 3.97
N GLY A 173 -12.12 2.73 5.24
CA GLY A 173 -13.09 1.93 5.99
C GLY A 173 -13.50 0.65 5.25
N PRO A 174 -14.79 0.41 4.95
CA PRO A 174 -15.24 -0.78 4.22
C PRO A 174 -14.96 -0.70 2.71
N LEU A 175 -14.75 0.49 2.17
CA LEU A 175 -14.61 0.72 0.73
C LEU A 175 -13.21 0.35 0.23
N LYS A 176 -13.16 -0.48 -0.80
CA LYS A 176 -11.95 -0.86 -1.53
C LYS A 176 -12.14 -0.54 -3.01
N VAL A 177 -11.25 0.30 -3.57
CA VAL A 177 -11.40 0.81 -4.95
C VAL A 177 -10.11 0.57 -5.72
N ALA A 178 -10.19 -0.15 -6.84
CA ALA A 178 -9.13 -0.24 -7.84
C ALA A 178 -9.38 0.75 -8.98
N LEU A 179 -8.32 1.35 -9.52
CA LEU A 179 -8.43 2.39 -10.56
C LEU A 179 -7.98 1.85 -11.92
N ALA A 180 -8.82 1.97 -12.92
CA ALA A 180 -8.50 1.60 -14.31
C ALA A 180 -7.51 2.60 -14.92
N THR A 181 -7.75 3.90 -14.75
CA THR A 181 -6.79 4.94 -15.12
C THR A 181 -6.43 5.79 -13.90
N ILE A 182 -5.17 6.22 -13.81
CA ILE A 182 -4.65 6.96 -12.65
C ILE A 182 -4.29 8.40 -13.04
N HIS A 183 -3.02 8.71 -13.22
CA HIS A 183 -2.51 10.06 -13.46
C HIS A 183 -2.57 10.44 -14.95
N VAL A 184 -3.78 10.48 -15.50
CA VAL A 184 -4.08 10.85 -16.88
C VAL A 184 -5.00 12.06 -16.87
N ALA A 185 -4.75 13.05 -17.73
CA ALA A 185 -5.68 14.16 -17.88
C ALA A 185 -7.07 13.64 -18.31
N LEU A 186 -8.14 14.21 -17.74
CA LEU A 186 -9.51 13.66 -17.93
C LEU A 186 -9.86 13.50 -19.41
N PHE A 187 -9.53 14.48 -20.27
CA PHE A 187 -9.78 14.42 -21.70
C PHE A 187 -8.89 13.40 -22.45
N ASP A 188 -7.75 13.00 -21.85
CA ASP A 188 -6.86 11.98 -22.41
C ASP A 188 -7.24 10.56 -21.98
N VAL A 189 -8.16 10.39 -21.02
CA VAL A 189 -8.69 9.08 -20.61
C VAL A 189 -9.18 8.32 -21.84
N ARG A 190 -9.92 8.99 -22.76
CA ARG A 190 -10.42 8.41 -24.00
C ARG A 190 -9.33 7.69 -24.80
N ASN A 191 -8.11 8.23 -24.84
CA ASN A 191 -6.99 7.68 -25.62
C ASN A 191 -6.30 6.49 -24.96
N LYS A 192 -6.56 6.27 -23.67
CA LYS A 192 -5.99 5.19 -22.85
C LYS A 192 -7.01 4.09 -22.51
N PHE A 193 -8.29 4.37 -22.73
CA PHE A 193 -9.37 3.52 -22.29
C PHE A 193 -9.58 2.37 -23.27
N THR A 194 -9.23 1.16 -22.84
CA THR A 194 -9.29 -0.07 -23.64
C THR A 194 -9.90 -1.20 -22.81
N ILE A 195 -10.31 -2.29 -23.44
CA ILE A 195 -10.79 -3.49 -22.74
C ILE A 195 -9.77 -3.98 -21.71
N GLY A 196 -8.49 -4.07 -22.08
CA GLY A 196 -7.42 -4.47 -21.16
C GLY A 196 -7.24 -3.53 -19.98
N CYS A 197 -7.42 -2.21 -20.17
CA CYS A 197 -7.35 -1.20 -19.12
C CYS A 197 -8.44 -1.38 -18.05
N VAL A 198 -9.60 -1.95 -18.40
CA VAL A 198 -10.70 -2.23 -17.47
C VAL A 198 -10.61 -3.66 -16.91
N PHE A 199 -10.23 -4.63 -17.75
CA PHE A 199 -10.07 -6.03 -17.33
C PHE A 199 -8.98 -6.21 -16.28
N GLU A 200 -7.81 -5.60 -16.46
CA GLU A 200 -6.67 -5.77 -15.56
C GLU A 200 -6.98 -5.40 -14.10
N PRO A 201 -7.60 -4.25 -13.78
CA PRO A 201 -7.99 -3.95 -12.41
C PRO A 201 -9.09 -4.85 -11.86
N ILE A 202 -10.00 -5.38 -12.68
CA ILE A 202 -10.99 -6.37 -12.21
C ILE A 202 -10.28 -7.65 -11.75
N ASP A 203 -9.39 -8.17 -12.58
CA ASP A 203 -8.63 -9.39 -12.34
C ASP A 203 -7.70 -9.26 -11.11
N LEU A 204 -6.88 -8.21 -11.07
CA LEU A 204 -5.97 -7.98 -9.95
C LEU A 204 -6.68 -7.65 -8.63
N LEU A 205 -7.84 -6.98 -8.69
CA LEU A 205 -8.66 -6.74 -7.50
C LEU A 205 -9.26 -8.04 -6.96
N ASN A 206 -9.75 -8.91 -7.83
CA ASN A 206 -10.24 -10.24 -7.44
C ASN A 206 -9.17 -11.04 -6.70
N ASP A 207 -7.95 -11.10 -7.27
CA ASP A 207 -6.85 -11.81 -6.66
C ASP A 207 -6.43 -11.19 -5.32
N ALA A 208 -6.38 -9.86 -5.23
CA ALA A 208 -6.05 -9.17 -4.00
C ALA A 208 -7.09 -9.40 -2.90
N LEU A 209 -8.40 -9.40 -3.24
CA LEU A 209 -9.48 -9.66 -2.29
C LEU A 209 -9.42 -11.09 -1.76
N LYS A 210 -9.09 -12.06 -2.59
CA LYS A 210 -8.86 -13.46 -2.18
C LYS A 210 -7.63 -13.58 -1.29
N GLN A 211 -6.49 -13.09 -1.75
CA GLN A 211 -5.19 -13.33 -1.14
C GLN A 211 -4.98 -12.55 0.16
N TYR A 212 -5.46 -11.30 0.22
CA TYR A 212 -5.14 -10.37 1.31
C TYR A 212 -6.31 -10.09 2.25
N PHE A 213 -7.55 -10.43 1.84
CA PHE A 213 -8.75 -10.15 2.63
C PHE A 213 -9.57 -11.40 2.96
N ASP A 214 -9.10 -12.61 2.57
CA ASP A 214 -9.74 -13.92 2.83
C ASP A 214 -11.20 -13.97 2.31
N ILE A 215 -11.45 -13.37 1.15
CA ILE A 215 -12.76 -13.39 0.50
C ILE A 215 -12.71 -14.38 -0.67
N GLU A 216 -13.27 -15.56 -0.48
CA GLU A 216 -13.17 -16.65 -1.46
C GLU A 216 -13.82 -16.31 -2.80
N ASN A 217 -15.01 -15.70 -2.76
CA ASN A 217 -15.80 -15.33 -3.95
C ASN A 217 -16.12 -13.83 -3.94
N PRO A 218 -15.14 -12.94 -4.25
CA PRO A 218 -15.33 -11.50 -4.18
C PRO A 218 -16.44 -11.02 -5.12
N ARG A 219 -17.31 -10.13 -4.63
CA ARG A 219 -18.30 -9.41 -5.43
C ARG A 219 -17.70 -8.07 -5.84
N ILE A 220 -17.41 -7.90 -7.13
CA ILE A 220 -16.77 -6.71 -7.65
C ILE A 220 -17.80 -5.86 -8.39
N GLY A 221 -18.06 -4.64 -7.89
CA GLY A 221 -18.86 -3.64 -8.59
C GLY A 221 -18.02 -2.88 -9.62
N VAL A 222 -18.46 -2.80 -10.85
CA VAL A 222 -17.75 -2.06 -11.92
C VAL A 222 -18.49 -0.76 -12.19
N ALA A 223 -17.80 0.39 -12.06
CA ALA A 223 -18.37 1.69 -12.38
C ALA A 223 -18.49 1.89 -13.89
N ALA A 224 -19.48 2.63 -14.30
CA ALA A 224 -19.56 3.19 -15.65
C ALA A 224 -18.57 4.37 -15.78
N LEU A 225 -18.20 4.69 -17.02
CA LEU A 225 -17.44 5.89 -17.34
C LEU A 225 -18.35 7.11 -17.45
N ASN A 226 -19.48 6.92 -18.14
CA ASN A 226 -20.42 7.97 -18.49
C ASN A 226 -21.57 8.11 -17.48
N PRO A 227 -22.24 9.28 -17.40
CA PRO A 227 -23.44 9.46 -16.59
C PRO A 227 -24.50 8.41 -16.91
N HIS A 228 -25.23 7.94 -15.88
CA HIS A 228 -26.30 6.94 -16.03
C HIS A 228 -25.90 5.66 -16.78
N ALA A 229 -24.61 5.29 -16.71
CA ALA A 229 -24.04 4.15 -17.43
C ALA A 229 -24.25 4.24 -18.98
N GLY A 230 -24.14 5.47 -19.52
CA GLY A 230 -24.29 5.76 -20.94
C GLY A 230 -25.72 5.85 -21.44
N GLU A 231 -26.73 5.45 -20.65
CA GLU A 231 -28.17 5.47 -20.98
C GLU A 231 -28.44 5.00 -22.42
N ASP A 232 -28.13 3.72 -22.68
CA ASP A 232 -28.25 3.06 -23.98
C ASP A 232 -27.47 3.77 -25.12
N GLY A 233 -26.38 4.47 -24.79
CA GLY A 233 -25.52 5.15 -25.75
C GLY A 233 -25.86 6.63 -25.97
N GLN A 234 -26.83 7.19 -25.24
CA GLN A 234 -27.18 8.61 -25.34
C GLN A 234 -26.07 9.53 -24.80
N PHE A 235 -25.33 9.07 -23.79
CA PHE A 235 -24.23 9.81 -23.15
C PHE A 235 -22.83 9.22 -23.43
N GLY A 236 -22.72 8.38 -24.43
CA GLY A 236 -21.48 7.69 -24.80
C GLY A 236 -21.69 6.20 -24.94
N ASP A 237 -20.79 5.53 -25.64
CA ASP A 237 -20.84 4.09 -25.96
C ASP A 237 -19.75 3.25 -25.29
N GLU A 238 -18.93 3.88 -24.43
CA GLU A 238 -17.79 3.23 -23.80
C GLU A 238 -18.20 2.05 -22.91
N GLU A 239 -19.38 2.11 -22.29
CA GLU A 239 -19.94 1.01 -21.50
C GLU A 239 -20.17 -0.23 -22.37
N GLN A 240 -20.74 -0.05 -23.55
CA GLN A 240 -21.06 -1.15 -24.47
C GLN A 240 -19.82 -1.65 -25.20
N ARG A 241 -18.93 -0.75 -25.62
CA ARG A 241 -17.78 -1.05 -26.47
C ARG A 241 -16.54 -1.50 -25.70
N ILE A 242 -16.39 -1.10 -24.44
CA ILE A 242 -15.16 -1.32 -23.67
C ILE A 242 -15.46 -2.01 -22.33
N ILE A 243 -16.36 -1.44 -21.48
CA ILE A 243 -16.53 -1.91 -20.10
C ILE A 243 -17.21 -3.28 -20.09
N SER A 244 -18.36 -3.41 -20.77
CA SER A 244 -19.09 -4.68 -20.80
C SER A 244 -18.28 -5.82 -21.43
N PRO A 245 -17.53 -5.65 -22.54
CA PRO A 245 -16.61 -6.66 -23.02
C PRO A 245 -15.50 -7.04 -22.04
N ALA A 246 -14.94 -6.07 -21.30
CA ALA A 246 -13.94 -6.35 -20.26
C ALA A 246 -14.54 -7.17 -19.11
N MET A 247 -15.77 -6.87 -18.72
CA MET A 247 -16.49 -7.63 -17.69
C MET A 247 -16.82 -9.05 -18.16
N LEU A 248 -17.28 -9.21 -19.40
CA LEU A 248 -17.52 -10.54 -19.97
C LEU A 248 -16.26 -11.40 -19.96
N LEU A 249 -15.13 -10.82 -20.37
CA LEU A 249 -13.84 -11.50 -20.31
C LEU A 249 -13.49 -11.91 -18.85
N ALA A 250 -13.72 -11.04 -17.87
CA ALA A 250 -13.50 -11.36 -16.45
C ALA A 250 -14.44 -12.49 -15.97
N GLN A 251 -15.70 -12.47 -16.37
CA GLN A 251 -16.68 -13.50 -16.03
C GLN A 251 -16.33 -14.86 -16.65
N GLU A 252 -15.80 -14.90 -17.88
CA GLU A 252 -15.28 -16.11 -18.51
C GLU A 252 -14.09 -16.70 -17.73
N HIS A 253 -13.32 -15.86 -17.00
CA HIS A 253 -12.28 -16.30 -16.06
C HIS A 253 -12.82 -16.64 -14.67
N GLY A 254 -14.14 -16.72 -14.49
CA GLY A 254 -14.77 -17.07 -13.21
C GLY A 254 -14.79 -15.96 -12.16
N ILE A 255 -14.59 -14.70 -12.57
CA ILE A 255 -14.62 -13.55 -11.66
C ILE A 255 -16.05 -13.02 -11.54
N ASN A 256 -16.54 -12.90 -10.32
CA ASN A 256 -17.86 -12.35 -10.03
C ASN A 256 -17.82 -10.82 -10.07
N CYS A 257 -17.92 -10.23 -11.26
CA CYS A 257 -18.03 -8.79 -11.46
C CYS A 257 -19.39 -8.42 -12.02
N ILE A 258 -19.98 -7.34 -11.52
CA ILE A 258 -21.32 -6.89 -11.82
C ILE A 258 -21.30 -5.41 -12.16
N GLY A 259 -22.07 -5.01 -13.18
CA GLY A 259 -22.14 -3.64 -13.70
C GLY A 259 -22.35 -3.61 -15.23
N PRO A 260 -21.94 -2.53 -15.92
CA PRO A 260 -21.47 -1.28 -15.33
C PRO A 260 -22.60 -0.52 -14.62
N PHE A 261 -22.30 0.05 -13.45
CA PHE A 261 -23.26 0.83 -12.67
C PHE A 261 -22.95 2.32 -12.76
N SER A 262 -23.99 3.14 -12.71
CA SER A 262 -23.84 4.59 -12.55
C SER A 262 -23.01 4.88 -11.29
N ALA A 263 -21.92 5.66 -11.45
CA ALA A 263 -20.93 5.87 -10.40
C ALA A 263 -21.50 6.64 -9.19
N ASP A 264 -22.50 7.49 -9.40
CA ASP A 264 -23.15 8.28 -8.35
C ASP A 264 -23.89 7.43 -7.30
N SER A 265 -24.29 6.21 -7.65
CA SER A 265 -24.97 5.27 -6.74
C SER A 265 -24.11 4.09 -6.30
N LEU A 266 -23.16 3.67 -7.12
CA LEU A 266 -22.35 2.46 -6.89
C LEU A 266 -21.56 2.51 -5.57
N PHE A 267 -20.90 3.63 -5.28
CA PHE A 267 -20.05 3.73 -4.10
C PHE A 267 -20.86 3.65 -2.79
N LEU A 268 -22.07 4.18 -2.75
CA LEU A 268 -22.97 4.02 -1.59
C LEU A 268 -23.35 2.55 -1.38
N ARG A 269 -23.65 1.82 -2.46
CA ARG A 269 -23.93 0.38 -2.40
C ARG A 269 -22.74 -0.42 -1.89
N ALA A 270 -21.53 -0.05 -2.32
CA ALA A 270 -20.30 -0.68 -1.87
C ALA A 270 -20.03 -0.43 -0.38
N VAL A 271 -20.21 0.80 0.09
CA VAL A 271 -20.07 1.15 1.52
C VAL A 271 -21.07 0.37 2.37
N ASN A 272 -22.27 0.13 1.87
CA ASN A 272 -23.31 -0.67 2.52
C ASN A 272 -23.08 -2.20 2.41
N GLY A 273 -21.96 -2.65 1.86
CA GLY A 273 -21.56 -4.06 1.85
C GLY A 273 -22.16 -4.89 0.71
N GLU A 274 -22.71 -4.28 -0.32
CA GLU A 274 -23.18 -5.02 -1.50
C GLU A 274 -22.01 -5.58 -2.33
N PHE A 275 -20.89 -4.85 -2.37
CA PHE A 275 -19.67 -5.24 -3.07
C PHE A 275 -18.47 -5.30 -2.11
N ASP A 276 -17.56 -6.23 -2.36
CA ASP A 276 -16.32 -6.40 -1.61
C ASP A 276 -15.20 -5.51 -2.14
N GLY A 277 -15.33 -5.07 -3.40
CA GLY A 277 -14.47 -4.11 -4.06
C GLY A 277 -15.14 -3.44 -5.24
N VAL A 278 -14.62 -2.30 -5.67
CA VAL A 278 -15.13 -1.49 -6.79
C VAL A 278 -13.99 -1.21 -7.77
N VAL A 279 -14.28 -1.29 -9.07
CA VAL A 279 -13.38 -0.77 -10.11
C VAL A 279 -13.91 0.56 -10.61
N ALA A 280 -13.13 1.61 -10.43
CA ALA A 280 -13.41 2.97 -10.94
C ALA A 280 -12.63 3.21 -12.23
N MET A 281 -13.24 3.94 -13.18
CA MET A 281 -12.69 4.13 -14.52
C MET A 281 -11.58 5.17 -14.55
N TYR A 282 -11.63 6.19 -13.69
CA TYR A 282 -10.63 7.25 -13.62
C TYR A 282 -10.40 7.71 -12.17
N HIS A 283 -9.28 8.40 -11.98
CA HIS A 283 -8.76 8.76 -10.67
C HIS A 283 -9.79 9.41 -9.76
N ASP A 284 -10.40 10.52 -10.16
CA ASP A 284 -11.28 11.27 -9.27
C ASP A 284 -12.61 10.56 -9.01
N GLN A 285 -13.09 9.74 -9.95
CA GLN A 285 -14.27 8.89 -9.74
C GLN A 285 -14.10 7.96 -8.52
N GLY A 286 -12.91 7.40 -8.34
CA GLY A 286 -12.60 6.55 -7.19
C GLY A 286 -12.13 7.32 -5.97
N MET A 287 -11.33 8.39 -6.17
CA MET A 287 -10.67 9.08 -5.06
C MET A 287 -11.60 10.02 -4.29
N ILE A 288 -12.60 10.62 -4.95
CA ILE A 288 -13.59 11.46 -4.26
C ILE A 288 -14.33 10.67 -3.16
N PRO A 289 -14.99 9.52 -3.44
CA PRO A 289 -15.65 8.75 -2.39
C PRO A 289 -14.67 8.20 -1.34
N VAL A 290 -13.46 7.78 -1.71
CA VAL A 290 -12.43 7.33 -0.77
C VAL A 290 -12.08 8.45 0.22
N LYS A 291 -11.81 9.66 -0.28
CA LYS A 291 -11.43 10.81 0.56
C LYS A 291 -12.58 11.37 1.38
N LEU A 292 -13.81 11.32 0.87
CA LEU A 292 -15.00 11.71 1.62
C LEU A 292 -15.28 10.75 2.78
N LEU A 293 -15.02 9.47 2.58
CA LEU A 293 -15.28 8.45 3.59
C LEU A 293 -14.24 8.48 4.71
N ASP A 294 -12.96 8.55 4.35
CA ASP A 294 -11.86 8.58 5.32
C ASP A 294 -10.65 9.32 4.74
N PHE A 295 -10.57 10.62 4.96
CA PHE A 295 -9.47 11.44 4.46
C PHE A 295 -8.13 11.10 5.13
N GLU A 296 -8.17 10.84 6.43
CA GLU A 296 -6.96 10.63 7.25
C GLU A 296 -6.51 9.17 7.28
N GLY A 297 -7.44 8.22 7.22
CA GLY A 297 -7.14 6.79 7.30
C GLY A 297 -7.04 6.08 5.96
N ALA A 298 -7.23 6.78 4.83
CA ALA A 298 -7.11 6.16 3.52
C ALA A 298 -5.71 5.58 3.26
N VAL A 299 -5.68 4.35 2.75
CA VAL A 299 -4.46 3.59 2.43
C VAL A 299 -4.38 3.34 0.94
N ASN A 300 -3.22 3.62 0.34
CA ASN A 300 -2.89 3.24 -1.03
C ASN A 300 -2.14 1.89 -1.02
N ILE A 301 -2.56 0.97 -1.86
CA ILE A 301 -1.97 -0.36 -2.05
C ILE A 301 -1.59 -0.51 -3.52
N THR A 302 -0.43 -1.08 -3.80
CA THR A 302 -0.06 -1.51 -5.15
C THR A 302 -0.31 -3.00 -5.26
N ILE A 303 -1.30 -3.41 -6.04
CA ILE A 303 -1.62 -4.81 -6.33
C ILE A 303 -1.05 -5.24 -7.70
N GLY A 304 -0.88 -6.55 -7.91
CA GLY A 304 -0.27 -7.12 -9.13
C GLY A 304 1.26 -7.22 -9.07
N ILE A 305 1.88 -6.89 -7.94
CA ILE A 305 3.31 -7.11 -7.69
C ILE A 305 3.50 -8.25 -6.68
N PRO A 306 4.64 -8.98 -6.67
CA PRO A 306 4.83 -10.16 -5.82
C PRO A 306 5.03 -9.85 -4.33
N ILE A 307 5.19 -8.59 -3.96
CA ILE A 307 5.37 -8.14 -2.57
C ILE A 307 4.16 -7.34 -2.09
N ILE A 308 3.88 -7.39 -0.80
CA ILE A 308 2.86 -6.52 -0.18
C ILE A 308 3.43 -5.11 -0.04
N ARG A 309 2.75 -4.13 -0.64
CA ARG A 309 3.13 -2.72 -0.48
C ARG A 309 1.92 -1.85 -0.16
N THR A 310 2.02 -1.11 0.93
CA THR A 310 1.05 -0.10 1.34
C THR A 310 1.70 1.27 1.50
N SER A 311 0.92 2.33 1.50
CA SER A 311 1.39 3.68 1.81
C SER A 311 0.27 4.59 2.29
N PRO A 312 0.59 5.67 3.04
CA PRO A 312 -0.31 6.79 3.23
C PRO A 312 -0.79 7.36 1.90
N ALA A 313 -1.99 7.94 1.89
CA ALA A 313 -2.61 8.53 0.71
C ALA A 313 -2.40 10.06 0.61
N HIS A 314 -1.27 10.58 1.16
CA HIS A 314 -0.87 11.98 1.12
C HIS A 314 0.58 12.14 0.68
N GLY A 315 1.02 13.38 0.43
CA GLY A 315 2.38 13.73 -0.03
C GLY A 315 3.34 14.11 1.12
N THR A 316 4.48 14.66 0.75
CA THR A 316 5.60 15.05 1.64
C THR A 316 5.32 16.22 2.58
N ALA A 317 4.33 17.05 2.29
CA ALA A 317 3.90 18.19 3.10
C ALA A 317 5.08 19.00 3.69
N PHE A 318 5.97 19.47 2.81
CA PHE A 318 7.19 20.20 3.21
C PHE A 318 6.92 21.47 4.04
N ASP A 319 5.74 22.07 3.85
CA ASP A 319 5.27 23.27 4.57
C ASP A 319 5.12 23.07 6.08
N ILE A 320 4.81 21.84 6.51
CA ILE A 320 4.67 21.47 7.93
C ILE A 320 5.78 20.57 8.45
N ALA A 321 6.71 20.13 7.59
CA ALA A 321 7.78 19.21 7.96
C ALA A 321 8.68 19.76 9.08
N GLY A 322 8.91 18.96 10.13
CA GLY A 322 9.71 19.33 11.30
C GLY A 322 9.02 20.28 12.27
N ARG A 323 7.72 20.53 12.11
CA ARG A 323 6.93 21.39 13.01
C ARG A 323 6.11 20.61 14.04
N ASN A 324 6.21 19.30 14.06
CA ASN A 324 5.40 18.42 14.92
C ASN A 324 3.88 18.53 14.68
N LEU A 325 3.47 18.92 13.45
CA LEU A 325 2.07 19.12 13.07
C LEU A 325 1.50 17.97 12.24
N ALA A 326 2.35 17.07 11.72
CA ALA A 326 1.88 15.98 10.85
C ALA A 326 1.04 14.96 11.62
N ASN A 327 -0.13 14.61 11.06
CA ASN A 327 -0.99 13.59 11.60
C ASN A 327 -0.51 12.18 11.16
N PRO A 328 -0.23 11.25 12.08
CA PRO A 328 0.24 9.91 11.76
C PRO A 328 -0.88 8.93 11.36
N ALA A 329 -2.14 9.34 11.33
CA ALA A 329 -3.29 8.42 11.15
C ALA A 329 -3.16 7.57 9.87
N SER A 330 -2.87 8.20 8.73
CA SER A 330 -2.71 7.47 7.45
C SER A 330 -1.50 6.53 7.46
N MET A 331 -0.40 6.88 8.14
CA MET A 331 0.75 5.97 8.32
C MET A 331 0.40 4.79 9.21
N LYS A 332 -0.31 5.02 10.33
CA LYS A 332 -0.82 3.95 11.20
C LYS A 332 -1.75 3.01 10.44
N ALA A 333 -2.66 3.56 9.64
CA ALA A 333 -3.56 2.78 8.80
C ALA A 333 -2.78 1.94 7.76
N ALA A 334 -1.79 2.53 7.09
CA ALA A 334 -0.95 1.82 6.12
C ALA A 334 -0.17 0.66 6.77
N ILE A 335 0.43 0.89 7.95
CA ILE A 335 1.13 -0.14 8.73
C ILE A 335 0.16 -1.26 9.15
N THR A 336 -0.99 -0.91 9.71
CA THR A 336 -1.99 -1.88 10.18
C THR A 336 -2.51 -2.73 9.04
N THR A 337 -2.80 -2.11 7.89
CA THR A 337 -3.22 -2.82 6.67
C THR A 337 -2.15 -3.79 6.18
N ALA A 338 -0.87 -3.38 6.13
CA ALA A 338 0.23 -4.27 5.76
C ALA A 338 0.34 -5.48 6.69
N ILE A 339 0.26 -5.27 8.01
CA ILE A 339 0.27 -6.35 9.01
C ILE A 339 -0.90 -7.31 8.79
N GLN A 340 -2.10 -6.79 8.54
CA GLN A 340 -3.29 -7.61 8.30
C GLN A 340 -3.14 -8.44 7.03
N MET A 341 -2.70 -7.83 5.92
CA MET A 341 -2.47 -8.53 4.65
C MET A 341 -1.45 -9.66 4.79
N VAL A 342 -0.33 -9.43 5.49
CA VAL A 342 0.67 -10.48 5.78
C VAL A 342 0.06 -11.62 6.59
N LYS A 343 -0.69 -11.32 7.64
CA LYS A 343 -1.32 -12.34 8.49
C LYS A 343 -2.34 -13.16 7.71
N THR A 344 -3.16 -12.51 6.89
CA THR A 344 -4.16 -13.19 6.05
C THR A 344 -3.47 -14.11 5.06
N LYS A 345 -2.46 -13.62 4.32
CA LYS A 345 -1.71 -14.41 3.35
C LYS A 345 -1.09 -15.66 3.99
N LYS A 346 -0.34 -15.50 5.10
CA LYS A 346 0.27 -16.64 5.83
C LYS A 346 -0.76 -17.63 6.34
N ASN A 347 -1.93 -17.17 6.78
CA ASN A 347 -3.01 -18.07 7.22
C ASN A 347 -3.58 -18.90 6.07
N LEU A 348 -3.72 -18.31 4.87
CA LEU A 348 -4.18 -19.01 3.68
C LEU A 348 -3.17 -20.05 3.22
N GLU A 349 -1.88 -19.72 3.18
CA GLU A 349 -0.79 -20.63 2.84
C GLU A 349 -0.78 -21.86 3.78
N CYS A 350 -0.89 -21.66 5.08
CA CYS A 350 -1.01 -22.77 6.06
C CYS A 350 -2.28 -23.63 5.90
N ARG A 351 -3.38 -23.08 5.35
CA ARG A 351 -4.60 -23.88 5.08
C ARG A 351 -4.44 -24.78 3.85
N ILE A 352 -3.62 -24.39 2.89
CA ILE A 352 -3.37 -25.14 1.65
C ILE A 352 -2.40 -26.29 1.89
N GLU A 353 -1.45 -26.14 2.83
CA GLU A 353 -0.43 -27.14 3.17
C GLU A 353 -0.94 -28.26 4.09
N ASN A 354 -2.11 -28.11 4.71
CA ASN A 354 -2.75 -29.08 5.59
C ASN A 354 -3.98 -29.73 4.93
#